data_823ec17e1b664eb5ba9aa8df35142198
#
_entry.id   823ec17e1b664eb5ba9aa8df35142198
#
_cell.length_a   1.000
_cell.length_b   1.000
_cell.length_c   1.000
_cell.angle_alpha   90.00
_cell.angle_beta   90.00
_cell.angle_gamma   90.00
#
_symmetry.space_group_name_H-M   'P 1'
#
loop_
_entity.id
_entity.type
_entity.pdbx_description
1 polymer ?
#
loop_
_entity_poly.entity_id
_entity_poly.type
_entity_poly.pdbx_seq_one_letter_code
_entity_poly.pdbx_strand_id
1 'polypeptide(L)'
;MTDVTLGELRRRLGEEGLALLDVRTSHEFEGLAGAPCDPRQGHIPGARNLALDRLLECRSAVEVRALVGLPEGAEVIAYCHSGNRSAFAVQVLRAAGYEARNYVGSWHEWSRDATLPAEPPSG
;
A
#
# COMPACT_ATOMS: atom_id res chain seq x y z
N MET A 1 -6.80 -13.33 8.79
CA MET A 1 -6.97 -12.78 7.43
C MET A 1 -5.83 -13.25 6.55
N THR A 2 -6.13 -13.60 5.33
CA THR A 2 -5.13 -14.05 4.37
C THR A 2 -4.52 -12.89 3.62
N ASP A 3 -3.34 -13.10 3.07
CA ASP A 3 -2.71 -12.13 2.18
C ASP A 3 -3.51 -11.96 0.90
N VAL A 4 -3.37 -10.80 0.27
CA VAL A 4 -4.05 -10.47 -0.98
C VAL A 4 -3.18 -10.94 -2.15
N THR A 5 -3.80 -11.62 -3.10
CA THR A 5 -3.12 -12.02 -4.35
C THR A 5 -3.24 -10.91 -5.39
N LEU A 6 -2.39 -10.99 -6.42
CA LEU A 6 -2.49 -10.08 -7.58
C LEU A 6 -3.87 -10.14 -8.20
N GLY A 7 -4.40 -11.35 -8.37
CA GLY A 7 -5.73 -11.52 -8.97
C GLY A 7 -6.83 -10.87 -8.18
N GLU A 8 -6.79 -10.99 -6.86
CA GLU A 8 -7.78 -10.35 -6.00
C GLU A 8 -7.68 -8.83 -6.09
N LEU A 9 -6.47 -8.28 -5.98
CA LEU A 9 -6.28 -6.83 -6.05
C LEU A 9 -6.72 -6.27 -7.39
N ARG A 10 -6.35 -6.95 -8.46
CA ARG A 10 -6.72 -6.54 -9.81
C ARG A 10 -8.24 -6.44 -9.98
N ARG A 11 -8.98 -7.42 -9.46
CA ARG A 11 -10.45 -7.43 -9.53
C ARG A 11 -11.08 -6.33 -8.70
N ARG A 12 -10.45 -5.98 -7.57
CA ARG A 12 -11.01 -5.06 -6.60
C ARG A 12 -10.49 -3.63 -6.74
N LEU A 13 -9.61 -3.39 -7.70
CA LEU A 13 -9.02 -2.07 -7.91
C LEU A 13 -10.13 -1.05 -8.20
N GLY A 14 -10.15 0.03 -7.42
CA GLY A 14 -11.19 1.05 -7.55
C GLY A 14 -12.49 0.73 -6.81
N GLU A 15 -12.55 -0.39 -6.08
CA GLU A 15 -13.76 -0.76 -5.32
C GLU A 15 -14.04 0.27 -4.24
N GLU A 16 -15.29 0.71 -4.19
CA GLU A 16 -15.74 1.66 -3.17
C GLU A 16 -15.65 1.03 -1.78
N GLY A 17 -15.15 1.80 -0.80
CA GLY A 17 -14.98 1.30 0.56
C GLY A 17 -13.68 0.55 0.81
N LEU A 18 -12.88 0.32 -0.23
CA LEU A 18 -11.56 -0.30 -0.10
C LEU A 18 -10.48 0.77 -0.23
N ALA A 19 -9.60 0.86 0.76
CA ALA A 19 -8.44 1.75 0.70
C ALA A 19 -7.20 0.96 0.31
N LEU A 20 -6.39 1.51 -0.58
CA LEU A 20 -5.12 0.93 -1.00
C LEU A 20 -4.00 1.86 -0.55
N LEU A 21 -3.09 1.37 0.29
CA LEU A 21 -1.99 2.16 0.84
C LEU A 21 -0.65 1.66 0.32
N ASP A 22 0.10 2.57 -0.28
CA ASP A 22 1.50 2.35 -0.63
C ASP A 22 2.33 2.84 0.55
N VAL A 23 3.00 1.91 1.26
CA VAL A 23 3.75 2.25 2.46
C VAL A 23 5.24 2.44 2.20
N ARG A 24 5.61 2.60 0.93
CA ARG A 24 6.97 2.97 0.53
C ARG A 24 7.22 4.45 0.81
N THR A 25 8.43 4.91 0.53
CA THR A 25 8.73 6.34 0.62
C THR A 25 7.97 7.13 -0.44
N SER A 26 7.84 8.43 -0.23
CA SER A 26 7.18 9.30 -1.21
C SER A 26 7.91 9.33 -2.54
N HIS A 27 9.24 9.25 -2.53
CA HIS A 27 10.04 9.21 -3.78
C HIS A 27 9.76 7.94 -4.57
N GLU A 28 9.65 6.79 -3.91
CA GLU A 28 9.26 5.55 -4.57
C GLU A 28 7.86 5.65 -5.17
N PHE A 29 6.93 6.18 -4.41
CA PHE A 29 5.53 6.35 -4.83
C PHE A 29 5.43 7.25 -6.07
N GLU A 30 6.21 8.32 -6.10
CA GLU A 30 6.21 9.27 -7.20
C GLU A 30 7.01 8.79 -8.43
N GLY A 31 7.68 7.65 -8.32
CA GLY A 31 8.48 7.12 -9.42
C GLY A 31 9.87 7.75 -9.54
N LEU A 32 10.30 8.51 -8.53
CA LEU A 32 11.59 9.20 -8.53
C LEU A 32 12.71 8.32 -7.96
N ALA A 33 12.36 7.22 -7.31
CA ALA A 33 13.29 6.24 -6.76
C ALA A 33 12.63 4.86 -6.84
N GLY A 34 13.41 3.82 -6.64
CA GLY A 34 12.90 2.46 -6.64
C GLY A 34 13.99 1.46 -6.99
N ALA A 35 13.64 0.17 -6.97
CA ALA A 35 14.59 -0.88 -7.29
C ALA A 35 14.93 -0.83 -8.79
N PRO A 36 16.22 -0.78 -9.14
CA PRO A 36 16.62 -0.72 -10.56
C PRO A 36 16.15 -1.92 -11.38
N CYS A 37 15.89 -3.05 -10.73
CA CYS A 37 15.41 -4.26 -11.40
C CYS A 37 13.93 -4.18 -11.80
N ASP A 38 13.17 -3.22 -11.30
CA ASP A 38 11.77 -3.08 -11.66
C ASP A 38 11.65 -2.42 -13.04
N PRO A 39 10.85 -3.01 -13.96
CA PRO A 39 10.72 -2.48 -15.31
C PRO A 39 9.98 -1.15 -15.38
N ARG A 40 9.19 -0.83 -14.36
CA ARG A 40 8.46 0.44 -14.25
C ARG A 40 8.59 0.99 -12.86
N GLN A 41 8.60 2.32 -12.74
CA GLN A 41 8.55 3.03 -11.47
C GLN A 41 7.21 3.78 -11.38
N GLY A 42 6.79 4.11 -10.16
CA GLY A 42 5.49 4.74 -9.91
C GLY A 42 4.70 3.96 -8.87
N HIS A 43 3.37 3.94 -9.01
CA HIS A 43 2.52 3.28 -8.02
C HIS A 43 1.26 2.70 -8.67
N ILE A 44 0.56 1.87 -7.91
CA ILE A 44 -0.70 1.27 -8.34
C ILE A 44 -1.77 2.36 -8.35
N PRO A 45 -2.56 2.49 -9.43
CA PRO A 45 -3.61 3.51 -9.51
C PRO A 45 -4.58 3.45 -8.33
N GLY A 46 -4.91 4.62 -7.78
CA GLY A 46 -5.82 4.74 -6.65
C GLY A 46 -5.15 4.58 -5.30
N ALA A 47 -3.87 4.22 -5.25
CA ALA A 47 -3.14 4.11 -4.00
C ALA A 47 -2.87 5.49 -3.39
N ARG A 48 -2.93 5.53 -2.05
CA ARG A 48 -2.45 6.68 -1.28
C ARG A 48 -1.09 6.32 -0.69
N ASN A 49 -0.19 7.29 -0.64
CA ASN A 49 1.12 7.07 -0.03
C ASN A 49 1.07 7.38 1.47
N LEU A 50 1.47 6.41 2.28
CA LEU A 50 1.64 6.59 3.71
C LEU A 50 2.84 5.76 4.14
N ALA A 51 4.01 6.39 4.18
CA ALA A 51 5.25 5.69 4.45
C ALA A 51 5.22 4.97 5.80
N LEU A 52 5.76 3.75 5.84
CA LEU A 52 5.80 2.93 7.05
C LEU A 52 6.38 3.69 8.24
N ASP A 53 7.43 4.49 8.03
CA ASP A 53 8.07 5.23 9.11
C ASP A 53 7.09 6.13 9.86
N ARG A 54 6.14 6.72 9.17
CA ARG A 54 5.13 7.56 9.80
C ARG A 54 4.18 6.76 10.67
N LEU A 55 3.83 5.55 10.22
CA LEU A 55 3.00 4.65 11.03
C LEU A 55 3.75 4.20 12.29
N LEU A 56 5.04 3.90 12.16
CA LEU A 56 5.86 3.44 13.29
C LEU A 56 6.13 4.55 14.31
N GLU A 57 6.02 5.81 13.94
CA GLU A 57 6.15 6.94 14.84
C GLU A 57 4.91 7.14 15.72
N CYS A 58 3.78 6.57 15.34
CA CYS A 58 2.55 6.67 16.12
C CYS A 58 2.69 5.92 17.44
N ARG A 59 2.18 6.51 18.52
CA ARG A 59 2.30 5.97 19.89
C ARG A 59 1.01 5.31 20.38
N SER A 60 -0.07 5.39 19.60
CA SER A 60 -1.36 4.84 20.01
C SER A 60 -2.21 4.54 18.79
N ALA A 61 -3.25 3.73 19.00
CA ALA A 61 -4.24 3.45 17.95
C ALA A 61 -4.94 4.74 17.48
N VAL A 62 -5.18 5.67 18.39
CA VAL A 62 -5.81 6.95 18.05
C VAL A 62 -4.93 7.75 17.08
N GLU A 63 -3.62 7.78 17.33
CA GLU A 63 -2.69 8.48 16.44
C GLU A 63 -2.63 7.82 15.06
N VAL A 64 -2.64 6.49 15.02
CA VAL A 64 -2.67 5.76 13.74
C VAL A 64 -3.93 6.11 12.96
N ARG A 65 -5.10 6.07 13.61
CA ARG A 65 -6.35 6.39 12.93
C ARG A 65 -6.39 7.85 12.45
N ALA A 66 -5.84 8.76 13.22
CA ALA A 66 -5.74 10.17 12.81
C ALA A 66 -4.86 10.34 11.57
N LEU A 67 -3.73 9.63 11.53
CA LEU A 67 -2.80 9.66 10.40
C LEU A 67 -3.43 9.04 9.14
N VAL A 68 -4.07 7.88 9.29
CA VAL A 68 -4.68 7.16 8.17
C VAL A 68 -5.92 7.89 7.64
N GLY A 69 -6.70 8.50 8.54
CA GLY A 69 -7.85 9.31 8.14
C GLY A 69 -9.08 8.50 7.69
N LEU A 70 -9.12 7.21 8.00
CA LEU A 70 -10.25 6.34 7.68
C LEU A 70 -10.97 5.94 8.97
N PRO A 71 -12.29 5.64 8.91
CA PRO A 71 -13.00 5.19 10.08
C PRO A 71 -12.50 3.82 10.54
N GLU A 72 -12.60 3.56 11.84
CA GLU A 72 -12.27 2.26 12.40
C GLU A 72 -13.12 1.17 11.73
N GLY A 73 -12.50 0.02 11.46
CA GLY A 73 -13.15 -1.07 10.75
C GLY A 73 -13.02 -1.01 9.24
N ALA A 74 -12.48 0.09 8.69
CA ALA A 74 -12.32 0.21 7.23
C ALA A 74 -11.40 -0.89 6.70
N GLU A 75 -11.70 -1.34 5.49
CA GLU A 75 -10.88 -2.34 4.80
C GLU A 75 -9.71 -1.67 4.10
N VAL A 76 -8.49 -2.17 4.37
CA VAL A 76 -7.26 -1.60 3.84
C VAL A 76 -6.40 -2.70 3.26
N ILE A 77 -5.90 -2.47 2.05
CA ILE A 77 -4.84 -3.30 1.47
C ILE A 77 -3.58 -2.46 1.44
N ALA A 78 -2.50 -2.98 1.99
CA ALA A 78 -1.20 -2.30 2.00
C ALA A 78 -0.20 -3.04 1.12
N TYR A 79 0.67 -2.31 0.45
CA TYR A 79 1.77 -2.89 -0.31
C TYR A 79 3.02 -2.03 -0.18
N CYS A 80 4.16 -2.63 -0.53
CA CYS A 80 5.43 -1.92 -0.60
C CYS A 80 6.19 -2.38 -1.85
N HIS A 81 7.50 -2.60 -1.78
CA HIS A 81 8.22 -3.15 -2.94
C HIS A 81 8.08 -4.67 -3.03
N SER A 82 8.29 -5.39 -1.93
CA SER A 82 8.33 -6.86 -1.91
C SER A 82 7.58 -7.50 -0.74
N GLY A 83 6.72 -6.73 -0.06
CA GLY A 83 5.83 -7.25 0.97
C GLY A 83 6.34 -7.16 2.40
N ASN A 84 7.61 -6.81 2.63
CA ASN A 84 8.18 -6.80 3.99
C ASN A 84 7.73 -5.58 4.80
N ARG A 85 7.89 -4.40 4.26
CA ARG A 85 7.44 -3.16 4.93
C ARG A 85 5.93 -3.17 5.13
N SER A 86 5.19 -3.63 4.14
CA SER A 86 3.73 -3.69 4.23
C SER A 86 3.25 -4.73 5.22
N ALA A 87 4.01 -5.80 5.48
CA ALA A 87 3.68 -6.74 6.55
C ALA A 87 3.68 -6.06 7.91
N PHE A 88 4.67 -5.20 8.20
CA PHE A 88 4.69 -4.42 9.43
C PHE A 88 3.55 -3.40 9.47
N ALA A 89 3.31 -2.71 8.36
CA ALA A 89 2.21 -1.74 8.28
C ALA A 89 0.87 -2.39 8.60
N VAL A 90 0.62 -3.58 8.07
CA VAL A 90 -0.63 -4.32 8.31
C VAL A 90 -0.80 -4.62 9.80
N GLN A 91 0.27 -4.98 10.50
CA GLN A 91 0.19 -5.24 11.95
C GLN A 91 -0.21 -3.98 12.71
N VAL A 92 0.40 -2.85 12.37
CA VAL A 92 0.07 -1.55 12.98
C VAL A 92 -1.39 -1.17 12.71
N LEU A 93 -1.82 -1.34 11.46
CA LEU A 93 -3.18 -1.01 11.06
C LEU A 93 -4.22 -1.89 11.74
N ARG A 94 -3.96 -3.19 11.85
CA ARG A 94 -4.85 -4.12 12.57
C ARG A 94 -4.96 -3.76 14.04
N ALA A 95 -3.84 -3.41 14.67
CA ALA A 95 -3.83 -2.98 16.07
C ALA A 95 -4.64 -1.70 16.27
N ALA A 96 -4.77 -0.89 15.23
CA ALA A 96 -5.56 0.35 15.27
C ALA A 96 -7.04 0.13 14.92
N GLY A 97 -7.46 -1.11 14.65
CA GLY A 97 -8.86 -1.45 14.42
C GLY A 97 -9.27 -1.53 12.94
N TYR A 98 -8.32 -1.54 12.02
CA TYR A 98 -8.63 -1.69 10.59
C TYR A 98 -8.62 -3.15 10.15
N GLU A 99 -9.42 -3.46 9.13
CA GLU A 99 -9.38 -4.74 8.46
C GLU A 99 -8.29 -4.67 7.38
N ALA A 100 -7.04 -4.86 7.80
CA ALA A 100 -5.88 -4.68 6.94
C ALA A 100 -5.32 -6.01 6.46
N ARG A 101 -4.95 -6.04 5.18
CA ARG A 101 -4.34 -7.21 4.54
C ARG A 101 -3.16 -6.77 3.69
N ASN A 102 -2.19 -7.65 3.54
CA ASN A 102 -0.96 -7.38 2.80
C ASN A 102 -1.05 -7.93 1.38
N TYR A 103 -0.84 -7.06 0.39
CA TYR A 103 -0.57 -7.50 -0.97
C TYR A 103 0.94 -7.78 -1.06
N VAL A 104 1.30 -9.04 -0.83
CA VAL A 104 2.71 -9.45 -0.68
C VAL A 104 3.52 -9.26 -1.95
N GLY A 105 2.93 -9.54 -3.12
CA GLY A 105 3.63 -9.36 -4.38
C GLY A 105 4.11 -7.94 -4.60
N SER A 106 3.34 -6.97 -4.13
CA SER A 106 3.71 -5.57 -4.07
C SER A 106 4.10 -5.00 -5.42
N TRP A 107 4.83 -3.88 -5.42
CA TRP A 107 5.24 -3.24 -6.67
C TRP A 107 6.14 -4.12 -7.51
N HIS A 108 6.94 -4.97 -6.87
CA HIS A 108 7.81 -5.92 -7.57
C HIS A 108 7.01 -6.79 -8.55
N GLU A 109 5.88 -7.33 -8.10
CA GLU A 109 5.00 -8.16 -8.95
C GLU A 109 4.18 -7.30 -9.91
N TRP A 110 3.55 -6.24 -9.39
CA TRP A 110 2.67 -5.39 -10.19
C TRP A 110 3.38 -4.76 -11.39
N SER A 111 4.60 -4.24 -11.16
CA SER A 111 5.35 -3.54 -12.20
C SER A 111 5.79 -4.45 -13.35
N ARG A 112 5.86 -5.75 -13.11
CA ARG A 112 6.30 -6.72 -14.10
C ARG A 112 5.21 -7.19 -15.04
N ASP A 113 3.96 -6.94 -14.72
CA ASP A 113 2.83 -7.28 -15.60
C ASP A 113 2.46 -6.05 -16.43
N ALA A 114 2.90 -6.05 -17.69
CA ALA A 114 2.70 -4.92 -18.59
C ALA A 114 1.22 -4.66 -18.92
N THR A 115 0.34 -5.62 -18.62
CA THR A 115 -1.11 -5.44 -18.84
C THR A 115 -1.76 -4.64 -17.72
N LEU A 116 -1.07 -4.46 -16.58
CA LEU A 116 -1.61 -3.74 -15.44
C LEU A 116 -1.31 -2.25 -15.54
N PRO A 117 -2.24 -1.40 -15.10
CA PRO A 117 -2.01 0.04 -15.13
C PRO A 117 -1.02 0.46 -14.06
N ALA A 118 -0.36 1.59 -14.29
CA ALA A 118 0.52 2.22 -13.33
C ALA A 118 0.38 3.72 -13.47
N GLU A 119 0.48 4.42 -12.35
CA GLU A 119 0.47 5.88 -12.37
C GLU A 119 1.92 6.38 -12.28
N PRO A 120 2.36 7.16 -13.26
CA PRO A 120 3.66 7.80 -13.19
C PRO A 120 3.60 8.99 -12.24
N PRO A 121 4.75 9.54 -11.83
CA PRO A 121 4.76 10.74 -11.01
C PRO A 121 4.07 11.88 -11.72
N SER A 122 3.39 12.72 -10.94
CA SER A 122 2.74 13.91 -11.46
C SER A 122 3.78 14.92 -11.93
N GLY A 123 3.61 15.41 -13.08
CA GLY A 123 4.42 16.50 -13.57
C GLY A 123 5.43 16.21 -14.57
#